data_ff4e6bb4aaf453d5a9e1720fcbe9093d
#
_entry.id   ff4e6bb4aaf453d5a9e1720fcbe9093d
#
_cell.length_a   1.000
_cell.length_b   1.000
_cell.length_c   1.000
_cell.angle_alpha   90.00
_cell.angle_beta   90.00
_cell.angle_gamma   90.00
#
_symmetry.space_group_name_H-M   'P 1'
#
loop_
_entity.id
_entity.type
_entity.pdbx_description
1 polymer ?
#
loop_
_entity_poly.entity_id
_entity_poly.type
_entity_poly.pdbx_seq_one_letter_code
_entity_poly.pdbx_strand_id
1 'polypeptide(L)'
;MDTVLRSRTKTVVIGSDKPFCIIGERINPTGRKVFAQELRDGDLSTAAADAVTQVAAGADMLDVNAGIPLVDEAELLVKLIRLVQDTVDAPICIDSSVVEALDAGLSAYEGRALVNSVTAEDDRLEAVLPLVAAHGAAVIGLTNDETGIPHTAEERLRHARKIVSAAADYGIEACDVVIDPLAMPVGADTEAVANTLQAMRMIRDELGVNMCVGASNVSFGLPDRLTLNAAFLPMAMAAGLTSAIMSTADVVVRSTRAADLLLGHDEWGASWIAAHRARQAAVEATAS
;
A
#
# COMPACT_ATOMS: atom_id res chain seq x y z
N MET A 1 16.05 -5.51 -5.22
CA MET A 1 15.28 -5.74 -6.48
C MET A 1 14.21 -4.67 -6.61
N ASP A 2 13.75 -4.39 -7.83
CA ASP A 2 12.85 -3.27 -8.12
C ASP A 2 11.48 -3.77 -8.60
N THR A 3 10.39 -3.39 -7.90
CA THR A 3 9.02 -3.58 -8.38
C THR A 3 8.60 -2.34 -9.17
N VAL A 4 8.34 -2.50 -10.47
CA VAL A 4 7.98 -1.38 -11.37
C VAL A 4 6.49 -1.33 -11.59
N LEU A 5 5.85 -0.23 -11.22
CA LEU A 5 4.41 0.02 -11.37
C LEU A 5 4.17 1.23 -12.27
N ARG A 6 3.06 1.24 -13.00
CA ARG A 6 2.81 2.30 -13.99
C ARG A 6 1.35 2.72 -13.99
N SER A 7 1.11 4.03 -14.07
CA SER A 7 -0.13 4.60 -14.56
C SER A 7 -0.07 4.70 -16.10
N ARG A 8 -0.94 5.52 -16.70
CA ARG A 8 -0.89 5.81 -18.16
C ARG A 8 0.44 6.45 -18.57
N THR A 9 1.03 7.31 -17.73
CA THR A 9 2.24 8.07 -18.07
C THR A 9 3.32 8.08 -16.98
N LYS A 10 2.96 7.86 -15.70
CA LYS A 10 3.89 7.87 -14.56
C LYS A 10 4.38 6.47 -14.22
N THR A 11 5.66 6.35 -13.94
CA THR A 11 6.28 5.13 -13.39
C THR A 11 6.65 5.35 -11.94
N VAL A 12 6.33 4.39 -11.09
CA VAL A 12 6.75 4.31 -9.68
C VAL A 12 7.55 3.03 -9.50
N VAL A 13 8.67 3.12 -8.80
CA VAL A 13 9.55 1.99 -8.51
C VAL A 13 9.63 1.81 -7.01
N ILE A 14 9.26 0.64 -6.52
CA ILE A 14 9.47 0.23 -5.12
C ILE A 14 10.77 -0.56 -5.08
N GLY A 15 11.70 -0.15 -4.22
CA GLY A 15 13.02 -0.78 -4.09
C GLY A 15 13.73 -0.35 -2.82
N SER A 16 14.67 -1.19 -2.36
CA SER A 16 15.41 -0.96 -1.10
C SER A 16 16.41 0.21 -1.16
N ASP A 17 16.76 0.67 -2.35
CA ASP A 17 17.65 1.81 -2.62
C ASP A 17 16.89 2.99 -3.25
N LYS A 18 15.55 2.94 -3.27
CA LYS A 18 14.67 3.97 -3.81
C LYS A 18 14.00 4.75 -2.68
N PRO A 19 13.50 5.98 -2.96
CA PRO A 19 12.62 6.67 -2.03
C PRO A 19 11.42 5.79 -1.65
N PHE A 20 11.04 5.85 -0.38
CA PHE A 20 9.91 5.07 0.14
C PHE A 20 8.62 5.36 -0.63
N CYS A 21 7.94 4.32 -1.08
CA CYS A 21 6.70 4.48 -1.84
C CYS A 21 5.51 4.67 -0.89
N ILE A 22 4.88 5.84 -0.95
CA ILE A 22 3.68 6.19 -0.18
C ILE A 22 2.45 5.82 -1.01
N ILE A 23 1.63 4.88 -0.52
CA ILE A 23 0.36 4.48 -1.12
C ILE A 23 -0.76 5.08 -0.28
N GLY A 24 -1.55 5.98 -0.86
CA GLY A 24 -2.63 6.68 -0.13
C GLY A 24 -3.80 5.76 0.18
N GLU A 25 -4.26 5.73 1.43
CA GLU A 25 -5.25 4.78 1.97
C GLU A 25 -6.72 5.25 1.92
N ARG A 26 -7.01 6.46 1.39
CA ARG A 26 -8.32 7.10 1.62
C ARG A 26 -9.45 6.60 0.74
N ILE A 27 -9.18 6.06 -0.46
CA ILE A 27 -10.23 5.54 -1.35
C ILE A 27 -10.59 4.11 -0.92
N ASN A 28 -11.08 4.01 0.31
CA ASN A 28 -11.53 2.77 0.94
C ASN A 28 -12.75 3.06 1.83
N PRO A 29 -13.91 2.43 1.59
CA PRO A 29 -15.15 2.67 2.34
C PRO A 29 -15.14 2.06 3.76
N THR A 30 -14.18 1.18 4.08
CA THR A 30 -14.07 0.53 5.39
C THR A 30 -13.93 1.56 6.51
N GLY A 31 -14.87 1.53 7.46
CA GLY A 31 -14.91 2.50 8.58
C GLY A 31 -15.38 3.91 8.21
N ARG A 32 -15.66 4.20 6.93
CA ARG A 32 -16.11 5.50 6.42
C ARG A 32 -17.58 5.45 6.01
N LYS A 33 -18.49 5.47 6.98
CA LYS A 33 -19.93 5.26 6.76
C LYS A 33 -20.54 6.25 5.74
N VAL A 34 -20.15 7.52 5.77
CA VAL A 34 -20.64 8.54 4.81
C VAL A 34 -20.15 8.21 3.41
N PHE A 35 -18.87 7.98 3.23
CA PHE A 35 -18.27 7.59 1.95
C PHE A 35 -18.88 6.30 1.38
N ALA A 36 -19.09 5.29 2.23
CA ALA A 36 -19.77 4.05 1.81
C ALA A 36 -21.22 4.30 1.34
N GLN A 37 -21.93 5.28 1.92
CA GLN A 37 -23.27 5.63 1.47
C GLN A 37 -23.25 6.42 0.14
N GLU A 38 -22.33 7.38 -0.01
CA GLU A 38 -22.13 8.11 -1.27
C GLU A 38 -21.89 7.15 -2.44
N LEU A 39 -20.98 6.16 -2.24
CA LEU A 39 -20.72 5.15 -3.25
C LEU A 39 -21.94 4.28 -3.60
N ARG A 40 -22.79 3.93 -2.61
CA ARG A 40 -24.08 3.23 -2.88
C ARG A 40 -25.04 4.05 -3.70
N ASP A 41 -25.05 5.36 -3.46
CA ASP A 41 -25.91 6.30 -4.18
C ASP A 41 -25.34 6.68 -5.56
N GLY A 42 -24.15 6.16 -5.91
CA GLY A 42 -23.46 6.44 -7.17
C GLY A 42 -22.72 7.77 -7.19
N ASP A 43 -22.57 8.43 -6.03
CA ASP A 43 -21.76 9.65 -5.91
C ASP A 43 -20.28 9.28 -5.67
N LEU A 44 -19.46 9.57 -6.66
CA LEU A 44 -18.01 9.32 -6.65
C LEU A 44 -17.19 10.59 -6.36
N SER A 45 -17.84 11.71 -6.04
CA SER A 45 -17.17 13.01 -5.87
C SER A 45 -16.13 13.01 -4.75
N THR A 46 -16.42 12.34 -3.63
CA THR A 46 -15.46 12.17 -2.52
C THR A 46 -14.26 11.34 -2.93
N ALA A 47 -14.43 10.29 -3.76
CA ALA A 47 -13.31 9.49 -4.26
C ALA A 47 -12.37 10.33 -5.13
N ALA A 48 -12.92 11.16 -6.04
CA ALA A 48 -12.13 12.08 -6.87
C ALA A 48 -11.38 13.11 -6.01
N ALA A 49 -12.05 13.71 -5.03
CA ALA A 49 -11.44 14.68 -4.12
C ALA A 49 -10.33 14.07 -3.26
N ASP A 50 -10.55 12.85 -2.74
CA ASP A 50 -9.54 12.09 -1.99
C ASP A 50 -8.32 11.75 -2.88
N ALA A 51 -8.54 11.39 -4.15
CA ALA A 51 -7.45 11.12 -5.09
C ALA A 51 -6.55 12.35 -5.28
N VAL A 52 -7.14 13.52 -5.59
CA VAL A 52 -6.41 14.78 -5.74
C VAL A 52 -5.67 15.16 -4.47
N THR A 53 -6.35 15.08 -3.33
CA THR A 53 -5.80 15.49 -2.03
C THR A 53 -4.61 14.63 -1.64
N GLN A 54 -4.69 13.31 -1.81
CA GLN A 54 -3.61 12.39 -1.44
C GLN A 54 -2.37 12.57 -2.33
N VAL A 55 -2.57 12.72 -3.65
CA VAL A 55 -1.45 12.98 -4.57
C VAL A 55 -0.78 14.32 -4.27
N ALA A 56 -1.58 15.37 -4.03
CA ALA A 56 -1.06 16.69 -3.64
C ALA A 56 -0.31 16.65 -2.29
N ALA A 57 -0.71 15.76 -1.37
CA ALA A 57 -0.05 15.55 -0.09
C ALA A 57 1.22 14.67 -0.18
N GLY A 58 1.57 14.13 -1.34
CA GLY A 58 2.79 13.38 -1.60
C GLY A 58 2.64 11.87 -1.67
N ALA A 59 1.42 11.36 -1.92
CA ALA A 59 1.23 9.97 -2.30
C ALA A 59 1.85 9.69 -3.68
N ASP A 60 2.60 8.61 -3.77
CA ASP A 60 3.19 8.14 -5.03
C ASP A 60 2.19 7.30 -5.83
N MET A 61 1.35 6.54 -5.12
CA MET A 61 0.30 5.66 -5.60
C MET A 61 -0.97 5.81 -4.75
N LEU A 62 -2.08 5.24 -5.21
CA LEU A 62 -3.36 5.22 -4.49
C LEU A 62 -3.88 3.80 -4.34
N ASP A 63 -4.28 3.41 -3.13
CA ASP A 63 -5.02 2.20 -2.86
C ASP A 63 -6.51 2.46 -3.12
N VAL A 64 -7.16 1.58 -3.90
CA VAL A 64 -8.56 1.73 -4.32
C VAL A 64 -9.34 0.46 -3.99
N ASN A 65 -10.27 0.61 -3.05
CA ASN A 65 -11.15 -0.45 -2.56
C ASN A 65 -12.62 -0.08 -2.77
N ALA A 66 -13.42 -1.04 -3.23
CA ALA A 66 -14.86 -0.89 -3.48
C ALA A 66 -15.74 -1.80 -2.58
N GLY A 67 -15.16 -2.44 -1.57
CA GLY A 67 -15.82 -3.43 -0.73
C GLY A 67 -16.93 -2.85 0.14
N ILE A 68 -18.16 -2.85 -0.36
CA ILE A 68 -19.36 -2.40 0.33
C ILE A 68 -20.38 -3.54 0.35
N PRO A 69 -20.89 -3.96 1.51
CA PRO A 69 -21.91 -5.01 1.57
C PRO A 69 -23.12 -4.70 0.68
N LEU A 70 -23.59 -5.72 -0.05
CA LEU A 70 -24.78 -5.67 -0.92
C LEU A 70 -24.64 -4.77 -2.16
N VAL A 71 -23.41 -4.43 -2.57
CA VAL A 71 -23.12 -3.73 -3.83
C VAL A 71 -22.35 -4.68 -4.74
N ASP A 72 -22.52 -4.55 -6.05
CA ASP A 72 -21.66 -5.22 -7.04
C ASP A 72 -20.26 -4.60 -6.98
N GLU A 73 -19.35 -5.29 -6.31
CA GLU A 73 -18.00 -4.79 -6.06
C GLU A 73 -17.20 -4.68 -7.36
N ALA A 74 -17.39 -5.60 -8.31
CA ALA A 74 -16.67 -5.58 -9.57
C ALA A 74 -17.05 -4.36 -10.41
N GLU A 75 -18.34 -4.07 -10.52
CA GLU A 75 -18.83 -2.88 -11.23
C GLU A 75 -18.36 -1.58 -10.57
N LEU A 76 -18.44 -1.49 -9.24
CA LEU A 76 -18.04 -0.30 -8.51
C LEU A 76 -16.52 -0.08 -8.57
N LEU A 77 -15.73 -1.13 -8.44
CA LEU A 77 -14.27 -1.06 -8.51
C LEU A 77 -13.80 -0.54 -9.88
N VAL A 78 -14.39 -1.04 -10.97
CA VAL A 78 -14.12 -0.55 -12.33
C VAL A 78 -14.44 0.94 -12.46
N LYS A 79 -15.57 1.40 -11.90
CA LYS A 79 -15.94 2.84 -11.91
C LYS A 79 -14.92 3.69 -11.15
N LEU A 80 -14.50 3.23 -9.97
CA LEU A 80 -13.52 3.93 -9.14
C LEU A 80 -12.14 3.98 -9.81
N ILE A 81 -11.67 2.87 -10.40
CA ILE A 81 -10.39 2.82 -11.10
C ILE A 81 -10.37 3.82 -12.26
N ARG A 82 -11.41 3.82 -13.10
CA ARG A 82 -11.51 4.77 -14.22
C ARG A 82 -11.55 6.21 -13.74
N LEU A 83 -12.37 6.51 -12.73
CA LEU A 83 -12.44 7.84 -12.12
C LEU A 83 -11.08 8.32 -11.63
N VAL A 84 -10.36 7.48 -10.89
CA VAL A 84 -9.03 7.83 -10.34
C VAL A 84 -8.04 8.08 -11.47
N GLN A 85 -8.00 7.22 -12.50
CA GLN A 85 -7.12 7.39 -13.66
C GLN A 85 -7.44 8.64 -14.50
N ASP A 86 -8.69 9.07 -14.52
CA ASP A 86 -9.11 10.28 -15.22
C ASP A 86 -8.88 11.55 -14.37
N THR A 87 -8.73 11.40 -13.05
CA THR A 87 -8.59 12.50 -12.10
C THR A 87 -7.12 12.83 -11.81
N VAL A 88 -6.26 11.80 -11.64
CA VAL A 88 -4.85 11.97 -11.27
C VAL A 88 -3.96 10.97 -12.03
N ASP A 89 -2.71 11.36 -12.27
CA ASP A 89 -1.70 10.48 -12.86
C ASP A 89 -0.88 9.82 -11.76
N ALA A 90 -1.44 8.78 -11.14
CA ALA A 90 -0.78 7.95 -10.13
C ALA A 90 -1.09 6.47 -10.37
N PRO A 91 -0.12 5.54 -10.24
CA PRO A 91 -0.40 4.12 -10.29
C PRO A 91 -1.37 3.72 -9.18
N ILE A 92 -2.16 2.67 -9.44
CA ILE A 92 -3.19 2.18 -8.52
C ILE A 92 -2.76 0.84 -7.90
N CYS A 93 -2.99 0.73 -6.60
CA CYS A 93 -3.08 -0.51 -5.85
C CYS A 93 -4.55 -0.93 -5.85
N ILE A 94 -4.88 -2.04 -6.52
CA ILE A 94 -6.25 -2.54 -6.67
C ILE A 94 -6.54 -3.46 -5.49
N ASP A 95 -7.41 -3.00 -4.57
CA ASP A 95 -7.70 -3.68 -3.31
C ASP A 95 -9.08 -4.36 -3.34
N SER A 96 -9.08 -5.67 -3.36
CA SER A 96 -10.28 -6.50 -3.20
C SER A 96 -9.95 -7.90 -2.69
N SER A 97 -10.86 -8.47 -1.91
CA SER A 97 -10.87 -9.89 -1.56
C SER A 97 -11.68 -10.75 -2.53
N VAL A 98 -12.43 -10.13 -3.45
CA VAL A 98 -13.29 -10.80 -4.44
C VAL A 98 -12.50 -10.97 -5.74
N VAL A 99 -12.31 -12.22 -6.15
CA VAL A 99 -11.49 -12.58 -7.33
C VAL A 99 -12.03 -11.95 -8.60
N GLU A 100 -13.35 -11.98 -8.79
CA GLU A 100 -14.04 -11.39 -9.94
C GLU A 100 -13.88 -9.87 -9.99
N ALA A 101 -13.84 -9.21 -8.83
CA ALA A 101 -13.59 -7.77 -8.75
C ALA A 101 -12.14 -7.43 -9.09
N LEU A 102 -11.17 -8.25 -8.64
CA LEU A 102 -9.77 -8.10 -9.03
C LEU A 102 -9.59 -8.23 -10.55
N ASP A 103 -10.17 -9.26 -11.18
CA ASP A 103 -10.08 -9.48 -12.63
C ASP A 103 -10.72 -8.32 -13.41
N ALA A 104 -11.91 -7.87 -13.00
CA ALA A 104 -12.58 -6.74 -13.61
C ALA A 104 -11.76 -5.43 -13.46
N GLY A 105 -11.21 -5.20 -12.27
CA GLY A 105 -10.35 -4.04 -11.98
C GLY A 105 -9.08 -4.05 -12.80
N LEU A 106 -8.38 -5.17 -12.87
CA LEU A 106 -7.17 -5.36 -13.68
C LEU A 106 -7.44 -5.17 -15.17
N SER A 107 -8.56 -5.70 -15.66
CA SER A 107 -8.99 -5.54 -17.05
C SER A 107 -9.33 -4.09 -17.42
N ALA A 108 -9.80 -3.30 -16.44
CA ALA A 108 -10.16 -1.89 -16.66
C ALA A 108 -8.98 -0.93 -16.50
N TYR A 109 -7.90 -1.37 -15.85
CA TYR A 109 -6.75 -0.52 -15.53
C TYR A 109 -5.80 -0.35 -16.72
N GLU A 110 -5.44 0.90 -17.01
CA GLU A 110 -4.46 1.23 -18.04
C GLU A 110 -3.10 1.51 -17.39
N GLY A 111 -2.21 0.52 -17.42
CA GLY A 111 -0.89 0.60 -16.80
C GLY A 111 -0.40 -0.74 -16.27
N ARG A 112 0.39 -0.71 -15.20
CA ARG A 112 0.82 -1.90 -14.44
C ARG A 112 0.44 -1.71 -13.00
N ALA A 113 -0.58 -2.44 -12.54
CA ALA A 113 -1.15 -2.34 -11.19
C ALA A 113 -0.32 -3.11 -10.15
N LEU A 114 -0.56 -2.76 -8.88
CA LEU A 114 -0.25 -3.58 -7.72
C LEU A 114 -1.56 -4.20 -7.21
N VAL A 115 -1.63 -5.52 -7.13
CA VAL A 115 -2.81 -6.22 -6.59
C VAL A 115 -2.71 -6.30 -5.07
N ASN A 116 -3.75 -5.93 -4.36
CA ASN A 116 -3.91 -6.04 -2.92
C ASN A 116 -5.16 -6.90 -2.64
N SER A 117 -5.05 -8.17 -2.34
CA SER A 117 -3.85 -8.95 -2.05
C SER A 117 -4.10 -10.46 -2.26
N VAL A 118 -3.06 -11.23 -2.11
CA VAL A 118 -3.14 -12.68 -1.94
C VAL A 118 -2.64 -13.05 -0.54
N THR A 119 -3.26 -14.06 0.10
CA THR A 119 -2.80 -14.66 1.36
C THR A 119 -1.98 -15.93 1.09
N ALA A 120 -1.34 -16.50 2.11
CA ALA A 120 -0.65 -17.79 2.00
C ALA A 120 -1.59 -19.00 2.04
N GLU A 121 -2.91 -18.80 1.99
CA GLU A 121 -3.90 -19.86 1.83
C GLU A 121 -3.81 -20.49 0.44
N ASP A 122 -3.81 -21.82 0.33
CA ASP A 122 -3.65 -22.51 -0.95
C ASP A 122 -4.73 -22.10 -1.96
N ASP A 123 -5.99 -22.09 -1.58
CA ASP A 123 -7.12 -21.69 -2.43
C ASP A 123 -6.99 -20.24 -2.95
N ARG A 124 -6.43 -19.35 -2.12
CA ARG A 124 -6.22 -17.95 -2.51
C ARG A 124 -5.05 -17.79 -3.48
N LEU A 125 -3.95 -18.52 -3.26
CA LEU A 125 -2.81 -18.55 -4.17
C LEU A 125 -3.25 -19.07 -5.56
N GLU A 126 -4.00 -20.17 -5.60
CA GLU A 126 -4.53 -20.77 -6.83
C GLU A 126 -5.52 -19.86 -7.57
N ALA A 127 -6.30 -19.04 -6.85
CA ALA A 127 -7.30 -18.18 -7.45
C ALA A 127 -6.72 -16.83 -7.96
N VAL A 128 -5.77 -16.23 -7.22
CA VAL A 128 -5.31 -14.85 -7.49
C VAL A 128 -4.05 -14.82 -8.35
N LEU A 129 -3.06 -15.70 -8.12
CA LEU A 129 -1.79 -15.64 -8.84
C LEU A 129 -1.92 -15.81 -10.38
N PRO A 130 -2.82 -16.67 -10.90
CA PRO A 130 -3.07 -16.74 -12.35
C PRO A 130 -3.53 -15.40 -12.95
N LEU A 131 -4.37 -14.63 -12.22
CA LEU A 131 -4.81 -13.29 -12.66
C LEU A 131 -3.66 -12.31 -12.67
N VAL A 132 -2.85 -12.29 -11.60
CA VAL A 132 -1.65 -11.44 -11.52
C VAL A 132 -0.73 -11.69 -12.70
N ALA A 133 -0.45 -12.97 -13.01
CA ALA A 133 0.39 -13.38 -14.13
C ALA A 133 -0.23 -12.97 -15.49
N ALA A 134 -1.53 -13.22 -15.69
CA ALA A 134 -2.23 -12.92 -16.94
C ALA A 134 -2.21 -11.41 -17.27
N HIS A 135 -2.32 -10.56 -16.26
CA HIS A 135 -2.30 -9.10 -16.40
C HIS A 135 -0.90 -8.48 -16.29
N GLY A 136 0.14 -9.28 -16.01
CA GLY A 136 1.51 -8.80 -15.81
C GLY A 136 1.63 -7.80 -14.65
N ALA A 137 0.74 -7.92 -13.65
CA ALA A 137 0.72 -7.06 -12.47
C ALA A 137 1.77 -7.47 -11.43
N ALA A 138 2.01 -6.64 -10.42
CA ALA A 138 2.66 -7.03 -9.18
C ALA A 138 1.60 -7.36 -8.12
N VAL A 139 1.98 -8.06 -7.04
CA VAL A 139 1.05 -8.50 -6.00
C VAL A 139 1.60 -8.30 -4.60
N ILE A 140 0.73 -7.82 -3.68
CA ILE A 140 0.98 -7.86 -2.24
C ILE A 140 0.61 -9.24 -1.70
N GLY A 141 1.56 -9.89 -1.02
CA GLY A 141 1.37 -11.15 -0.34
C GLY A 141 1.26 -10.99 1.17
N LEU A 142 0.07 -11.19 1.73
CA LEU A 142 -0.18 -11.15 3.18
C LEU A 142 0.37 -12.40 3.85
N THR A 143 1.16 -12.24 4.90
CA THR A 143 1.80 -13.36 5.61
C THR A 143 0.89 -14.07 6.61
N ASN A 144 -0.38 -14.34 6.24
CA ASN A 144 -1.33 -15.17 6.97
C ASN A 144 -1.83 -16.31 6.08
N ASP A 145 -2.29 -17.38 6.69
CA ASP A 145 -2.87 -18.55 6.04
C ASP A 145 -4.21 -18.97 6.68
N GLU A 146 -4.72 -20.14 6.33
CA GLU A 146 -5.96 -20.72 6.86
C GLU A 146 -5.98 -20.90 8.39
N THR A 147 -4.83 -20.87 9.05
CA THR A 147 -4.73 -20.91 10.53
C THR A 147 -4.89 -19.53 11.16
N GLY A 148 -4.90 -18.47 10.34
CA GLY A 148 -5.08 -17.09 10.75
C GLY A 148 -3.79 -16.26 10.73
N ILE A 149 -3.76 -15.21 11.56
CA ILE A 149 -2.63 -14.29 11.64
C ILE A 149 -1.53 -14.88 12.52
N PRO A 150 -0.30 -15.07 12.01
CA PRO A 150 0.79 -15.64 12.78
C PRO A 150 1.27 -14.70 13.90
N HIS A 151 1.62 -15.31 15.03
CA HIS A 151 2.08 -14.59 16.20
C HIS A 151 3.59 -14.29 16.18
N THR A 152 4.39 -15.09 15.45
CA THR A 152 5.86 -14.98 15.44
C THR A 152 6.39 -14.45 14.11
N ALA A 153 7.58 -13.87 14.14
CA ALA A 153 8.29 -13.42 12.95
C ALA A 153 8.69 -14.59 12.03
N GLU A 154 9.05 -15.74 12.62
CA GLU A 154 9.43 -16.96 11.91
C GLU A 154 8.27 -17.54 11.10
N GLU A 155 7.06 -17.52 11.65
CA GLU A 155 5.85 -17.97 10.94
C GLU A 155 5.56 -17.04 9.75
N ARG A 156 5.65 -15.71 9.95
CA ARG A 156 5.48 -14.73 8.87
C ARG A 156 6.50 -14.92 7.75
N LEU A 157 7.76 -15.17 8.09
CA LEU A 157 8.79 -15.52 7.10
C LEU A 157 8.45 -16.82 6.36
N ARG A 158 7.94 -17.85 7.05
CA ARG A 158 7.51 -19.10 6.41
C ARG A 158 6.40 -18.86 5.39
N HIS A 159 5.40 -18.02 5.72
CA HIS A 159 4.32 -17.66 4.79
C HIS A 159 4.85 -16.81 3.62
N ALA A 160 5.75 -15.89 3.87
CA ALA A 160 6.42 -15.12 2.82
C ALA A 160 7.14 -16.03 1.81
N ARG A 161 7.89 -17.04 2.28
CA ARG A 161 8.53 -18.05 1.41
C ARG A 161 7.51 -18.82 0.56
N LYS A 162 6.38 -19.24 1.18
CA LYS A 162 5.31 -19.96 0.49
C LYS A 162 4.73 -19.12 -0.64
N ILE A 163 4.41 -17.84 -0.37
CA ILE A 163 3.86 -16.92 -1.37
C ILE A 163 4.84 -16.69 -2.52
N VAL A 164 6.11 -16.38 -2.22
CA VAL A 164 7.13 -16.15 -3.25
C VAL A 164 7.37 -17.40 -4.10
N SER A 165 7.40 -18.58 -3.47
CA SER A 165 7.53 -19.87 -4.20
C SER A 165 6.34 -20.14 -5.10
N ALA A 166 5.11 -19.97 -4.59
CA ALA A 166 3.89 -20.18 -5.37
C ALA A 166 3.80 -19.18 -6.54
N ALA A 167 4.17 -17.92 -6.34
CA ALA A 167 4.21 -16.91 -7.39
C ALA A 167 5.14 -17.32 -8.54
N ALA A 168 6.30 -17.90 -8.23
CA ALA A 168 7.26 -18.39 -9.22
C ALA A 168 6.68 -19.53 -10.08
N ASP A 169 5.82 -20.39 -9.53
CA ASP A 169 5.15 -21.47 -10.27
C ASP A 169 4.20 -20.93 -11.37
N TYR A 170 3.72 -19.69 -11.20
CA TYR A 170 2.92 -18.97 -12.21
C TYR A 170 3.74 -18.02 -13.08
N GLY A 171 5.08 -18.03 -12.96
CA GLY A 171 5.97 -17.18 -13.75
C GLY A 171 6.05 -15.73 -13.27
N ILE A 172 5.57 -15.44 -12.04
CA ILE A 172 5.71 -14.13 -11.41
C ILE A 172 7.09 -14.05 -10.76
N GLU A 173 7.90 -13.07 -11.17
CA GLU A 173 9.24 -12.90 -10.61
C GLU A 173 9.19 -12.38 -9.16
N ALA A 174 10.18 -12.71 -8.34
CA ALA A 174 10.25 -12.29 -6.94
C ALA A 174 10.22 -10.75 -6.77
N CYS A 175 10.71 -10.00 -7.74
CA CYS A 175 10.63 -8.53 -7.73
C CYS A 175 9.20 -8.00 -7.88
N ASP A 176 8.26 -8.81 -8.34
CA ASP A 176 6.84 -8.47 -8.51
C ASP A 176 5.97 -8.98 -7.35
N VAL A 177 6.59 -9.61 -6.34
CA VAL A 177 5.94 -10.01 -5.08
C VAL A 177 6.36 -9.06 -3.98
N VAL A 178 5.41 -8.29 -3.45
CA VAL A 178 5.61 -7.35 -2.35
C VAL A 178 5.00 -7.96 -1.09
N ILE A 179 5.83 -8.33 -0.12
CA ILE A 179 5.34 -9.04 1.07
C ILE A 179 4.78 -8.06 2.11
N ASP A 180 3.60 -8.37 2.64
CA ASP A 180 3.05 -7.69 3.83
C ASP A 180 3.32 -8.54 5.08
N PRO A 181 4.27 -8.13 5.96
CA PRO A 181 4.55 -8.80 7.22
C PRO A 181 3.51 -8.54 8.32
N LEU A 182 2.40 -7.92 8.02
CA LEU A 182 1.24 -7.61 8.88
C LEU A 182 1.56 -6.68 10.05
N ALA A 183 1.24 -5.39 9.88
CA ALA A 183 1.26 -4.43 10.99
C ALA A 183 0.01 -4.63 11.86
N MET A 184 0.21 -5.14 13.08
CA MET A 184 -0.87 -5.42 14.01
C MET A 184 -1.03 -4.31 15.05
N PRO A 185 -2.27 -4.10 15.59
CA PRO A 185 -2.54 -3.06 16.59
C PRO A 185 -1.73 -3.25 17.87
N VAL A 186 -0.86 -2.29 18.20
CA VAL A 186 -0.06 -2.33 19.45
C VAL A 186 -0.94 -2.23 20.70
N GLY A 187 -2.15 -1.70 20.58
CA GLY A 187 -3.13 -1.67 21.68
C GLY A 187 -3.77 -3.04 22.00
N ALA A 188 -3.69 -4.00 21.08
CA ALA A 188 -4.17 -5.38 21.29
C ALA A 188 -3.05 -6.31 21.79
N ASP A 189 -1.82 -6.08 21.34
CA ASP A 189 -0.64 -6.85 21.71
C ASP A 189 0.60 -5.95 21.76
N THR A 190 1.22 -5.82 22.93
CA THR A 190 2.37 -4.95 23.16
C THR A 190 3.63 -5.40 22.42
N GLU A 191 3.73 -6.67 22.02
CA GLU A 191 4.85 -7.23 21.27
C GLU A 191 4.61 -7.16 19.73
N ALA A 192 3.42 -6.80 19.29
CA ALA A 192 3.03 -6.82 17.88
C ALA A 192 4.00 -6.06 16.98
N VAL A 193 4.40 -4.84 17.37
CA VAL A 193 5.33 -4.02 16.58
C VAL A 193 6.73 -4.65 16.55
N ALA A 194 7.22 -5.14 17.70
CA ALA A 194 8.53 -5.79 17.77
C ALA A 194 8.59 -7.02 16.84
N ASN A 195 7.57 -7.86 16.88
CA ASN A 195 7.43 -9.04 16.00
C ASN A 195 7.34 -8.64 14.52
N THR A 196 6.59 -7.57 14.20
CA THR A 196 6.49 -7.07 12.80
C THR A 196 7.86 -6.58 12.31
N LEU A 197 8.59 -5.79 13.11
CA LEU A 197 9.90 -5.28 12.75
C LEU A 197 10.94 -6.41 12.62
N GLN A 198 10.84 -7.46 13.44
CA GLN A 198 11.69 -8.65 13.32
C GLN A 198 11.38 -9.41 12.03
N ALA A 199 10.11 -9.63 11.71
CA ALA A 199 9.70 -10.27 10.45
C ALA A 199 10.22 -9.50 9.23
N MET A 200 10.12 -8.15 9.24
CA MET A 200 10.66 -7.31 8.16
C MET A 200 12.17 -7.56 7.95
N ARG A 201 12.96 -7.57 9.03
CA ARG A 201 14.40 -7.84 8.93
C ARG A 201 14.67 -9.23 8.35
N MET A 202 13.97 -10.25 8.84
CA MET A 202 14.14 -11.64 8.37
C MET A 202 13.77 -11.79 6.89
N ILE A 203 12.65 -11.18 6.45
CA ILE A 203 12.21 -11.21 5.05
C ILE A 203 13.22 -10.49 4.15
N ARG A 204 13.67 -9.28 4.55
CA ARG A 204 14.71 -8.54 3.85
C ARG A 204 16.01 -9.37 3.70
N ASP A 205 16.49 -9.92 4.80
CA ASP A 205 17.81 -10.56 4.85
C ASP A 205 17.83 -11.91 4.12
N GLU A 206 16.69 -12.61 4.06
CA GLU A 206 16.62 -13.92 3.42
C GLU A 206 16.05 -13.87 1.99
N LEU A 207 14.95 -13.15 1.77
CA LEU A 207 14.26 -13.14 0.48
C LEU A 207 14.65 -11.94 -0.38
N GLY A 208 15.01 -10.82 0.24
CA GLY A 208 15.37 -9.59 -0.46
C GLY A 208 14.23 -8.98 -1.28
N VAL A 209 12.99 -9.41 -1.07
CA VAL A 209 11.79 -8.89 -1.73
C VAL A 209 11.35 -7.55 -1.14
N ASN A 210 10.61 -6.77 -1.91
CA ASN A 210 9.99 -5.55 -1.41
C ASN A 210 8.88 -5.86 -0.39
N MET A 211 8.60 -4.90 0.49
CA MET A 211 7.58 -5.04 1.53
C MET A 211 6.63 -3.86 1.56
N CYS A 212 5.36 -4.13 1.87
CA CYS A 212 4.30 -3.16 2.08
C CYS A 212 3.52 -3.52 3.34
N VAL A 213 3.01 -2.53 4.08
CA VAL A 213 2.06 -2.76 5.18
C VAL A 213 0.94 -1.74 5.15
N GLY A 214 -0.23 -2.10 5.67
CA GLY A 214 -1.23 -1.13 6.09
C GLY A 214 -0.77 -0.42 7.37
N ALA A 215 -0.02 0.68 7.24
CA ALA A 215 0.69 1.30 8.37
C ALA A 215 -0.25 1.82 9.46
N SER A 216 -1.46 2.26 9.10
CA SER A 216 -2.45 2.78 10.04
C SER A 216 -3.02 1.71 10.99
N ASN A 217 -2.80 0.43 10.71
CA ASN A 217 -3.24 -0.67 11.57
C ASN A 217 -2.52 -0.66 12.92
N VAL A 218 -1.23 -0.26 12.97
CA VAL A 218 -0.43 -0.25 14.20
C VAL A 218 -1.07 0.54 15.34
N SER A 219 -1.78 1.60 15.02
CA SER A 219 -2.39 2.53 15.96
C SER A 219 -3.90 2.30 16.18
N PHE A 220 -4.48 1.26 15.59
CA PHE A 220 -5.92 1.01 15.66
C PHE A 220 -6.40 0.91 17.10
N GLY A 221 -7.49 1.62 17.42
CA GLY A 221 -8.09 1.65 18.75
C GLY A 221 -7.41 2.60 19.75
N LEU A 222 -6.29 3.23 19.42
CA LEU A 222 -5.57 4.15 20.28
C LEU A 222 -5.86 5.63 19.96
N PRO A 223 -5.70 6.54 20.91
CA PRO A 223 -5.73 7.98 20.66
C PRO A 223 -4.48 8.45 19.89
N ASP A 224 -4.54 9.64 19.29
CA ASP A 224 -3.43 10.30 18.62
C ASP A 224 -2.70 9.40 17.60
N ARG A 225 -3.49 8.73 16.77
CA ARG A 225 -3.02 7.72 15.80
C ARG A 225 -1.95 8.24 14.83
N LEU A 226 -2.05 9.52 14.42
CA LEU A 226 -1.10 10.10 13.48
C LEU A 226 0.32 10.18 14.05
N THR A 227 0.46 10.50 15.34
CA THR A 227 1.77 10.50 16.02
C THR A 227 2.36 9.09 16.07
N LEU A 228 1.54 8.07 16.39
CA LEU A 228 1.99 6.68 16.42
C LEU A 228 2.41 6.20 15.01
N ASN A 229 1.62 6.50 13.98
CA ASN A 229 1.94 6.14 12.59
C ASN A 229 3.24 6.83 12.13
N ALA A 230 3.41 8.12 12.45
CA ALA A 230 4.62 8.88 12.12
C ALA A 230 5.88 8.35 12.82
N ALA A 231 5.75 7.77 14.02
CA ALA A 231 6.85 7.12 14.73
C ALA A 231 7.14 5.72 14.20
N PHE A 232 6.11 4.94 13.86
CA PHE A 232 6.25 3.56 13.37
C PHE A 232 6.97 3.48 12.02
N LEU A 233 6.61 4.35 11.07
CA LEU A 233 7.13 4.28 9.70
C LEU A 233 8.67 4.37 9.63
N PRO A 234 9.37 5.32 10.25
CA PRO A 234 10.83 5.33 10.25
C PRO A 234 11.46 4.07 10.85
N MET A 235 10.85 3.48 11.88
CA MET A 235 11.32 2.22 12.48
C MET A 235 11.16 1.06 11.49
N ALA A 236 10.03 1.00 10.79
CA ALA A 236 9.74 -0.02 9.79
C ALA A 236 10.65 0.12 8.56
N MET A 237 10.88 1.34 8.07
CA MET A 237 11.83 1.64 6.99
C MET A 237 13.25 1.17 7.34
N ALA A 238 13.70 1.46 8.55
CA ALA A 238 15.01 0.98 9.04
C ALA A 238 15.07 -0.55 9.19
N ALA A 239 13.92 -1.22 9.35
CA ALA A 239 13.83 -2.68 9.34
C ALA A 239 13.76 -3.30 7.93
N GLY A 240 13.59 -2.46 6.88
CA GLY A 240 13.58 -2.89 5.48
C GLY A 240 12.26 -2.70 4.74
N LEU A 241 11.27 -2.03 5.32
CA LEU A 241 10.01 -1.71 4.64
C LEU A 241 10.28 -0.74 3.48
N THR A 242 9.71 -1.02 2.29
CA THR A 242 9.94 -0.24 1.07
C THR A 242 8.71 0.54 0.59
N SER A 243 7.52 0.19 1.10
CA SER A 243 6.26 0.89 0.79
C SER A 243 5.25 0.72 1.92
N ALA A 244 4.22 1.58 1.97
CA ALA A 244 3.10 1.40 2.88
C ALA A 244 1.81 2.01 2.31
N ILE A 245 0.69 1.34 2.56
CA ILE A 245 -0.65 1.90 2.47
C ILE A 245 -0.85 2.69 3.76
N MET A 246 -0.98 4.03 3.65
CA MET A 246 -0.84 4.90 4.81
C MET A 246 -1.60 6.22 4.68
N SER A 247 -1.80 6.87 5.82
CA SER A 247 -2.32 8.24 5.87
C SER A 247 -1.35 9.24 5.22
N THR A 248 -1.88 10.09 4.36
CA THR A 248 -1.14 11.21 3.76
C THR A 248 -1.20 12.50 4.59
N ALA A 249 -1.54 12.41 5.88
CA ALA A 249 -1.46 13.54 6.80
C ALA A 249 -0.01 14.08 6.88
N ASP A 250 0.12 15.41 6.91
CA ASP A 250 1.41 16.11 6.79
C ASP A 250 2.48 15.59 7.77
N VAL A 251 2.11 15.34 9.03
CA VAL A 251 3.05 14.81 10.05
C VAL A 251 3.58 13.43 9.68
N VAL A 252 2.75 12.57 9.08
CA VAL A 252 3.13 11.20 8.71
C VAL A 252 4.02 11.23 7.47
N VAL A 253 3.61 11.95 6.41
CA VAL A 253 4.40 12.10 5.18
C VAL A 253 5.76 12.73 5.47
N ARG A 254 5.82 13.79 6.28
CA ARG A 254 7.10 14.43 6.63
C ARG A 254 8.02 13.51 7.42
N SER A 255 7.49 12.73 8.36
CA SER A 255 8.28 11.75 9.10
C SER A 255 8.88 10.71 8.17
N THR A 256 8.08 10.21 7.22
CA THR A 256 8.50 9.22 6.21
C THR A 256 9.61 9.80 5.30
N ARG A 257 9.41 11.00 4.75
CA ARG A 257 10.41 11.64 3.87
C ARG A 257 11.68 12.05 4.63
N ALA A 258 11.57 12.38 5.93
CA ALA A 258 12.75 12.59 6.77
C ALA A 258 13.55 11.29 6.96
N ALA A 259 12.85 10.15 7.12
CA ALA A 259 13.49 8.85 7.19
C ALA A 259 14.18 8.47 5.86
N ASP A 260 13.59 8.76 4.70
CA ASP A 260 14.24 8.59 3.38
C ASP A 260 15.59 9.31 3.33
N LEU A 261 15.62 10.57 3.75
CA LEU A 261 16.86 11.36 3.79
C LEU A 261 17.91 10.73 4.73
N LEU A 262 17.49 10.34 5.94
CA LEU A 262 18.38 9.78 6.96
C LEU A 262 18.89 8.38 6.61
N LEU A 263 18.13 7.62 5.82
CA LEU A 263 18.52 6.29 5.33
C LEU A 263 19.31 6.34 4.01
N GLY A 264 19.49 7.55 3.42
CA GLY A 264 20.29 7.73 2.21
C GLY A 264 19.52 7.53 0.89
N HIS A 265 18.19 7.51 0.92
CA HIS A 265 17.35 7.33 -0.27
C HIS A 265 17.03 8.66 -1.00
N ASP A 266 17.38 9.81 -0.41
CA ASP A 266 17.21 11.14 -1.00
C ASP A 266 18.60 11.77 -1.21
N GLU A 267 19.14 11.67 -2.42
CA GLU A 267 20.50 12.10 -2.75
C GLU A 267 20.66 13.61 -2.52
N TRP A 268 21.62 13.97 -1.66
CA TRP A 268 21.89 15.36 -1.25
C TRP A 268 20.68 16.08 -0.62
N GLY A 269 19.65 15.39 -0.21
CA GLY A 269 18.42 15.98 0.35
C GLY A 269 17.63 16.80 -0.66
N ALA A 270 17.77 16.51 -1.95
CA ALA A 270 17.19 17.32 -3.02
C ALA A 270 15.67 17.39 -2.93
N SER A 271 15.01 16.23 -2.73
CA SER A 271 13.55 16.13 -2.61
C SER A 271 13.05 16.78 -1.32
N TRP A 272 13.77 16.57 -0.21
CA TRP A 272 13.47 17.19 1.08
C TRP A 272 13.51 18.73 1.02
N ILE A 273 14.57 19.27 0.43
CA ILE A 273 14.76 20.74 0.27
C ILE A 273 13.67 21.32 -0.65
N ALA A 274 13.38 20.64 -1.78
CA ALA A 274 12.34 21.06 -2.71
C ALA A 274 10.96 21.10 -2.05
N ALA A 275 10.59 20.06 -1.31
CA ALA A 275 9.34 19.98 -0.57
C ALA A 275 9.22 21.06 0.52
N HIS A 276 10.33 21.39 1.21
CA HIS A 276 10.34 22.47 2.19
C HIS A 276 10.09 23.84 1.54
N ARG A 277 10.78 24.12 0.42
CA ARG A 277 10.59 25.39 -0.34
C ARG A 277 9.16 25.54 -0.86
N ALA A 278 8.56 24.45 -1.38
CA ALA A 278 7.19 24.46 -1.86
C ALA A 278 6.20 24.80 -0.73
N ARG A 279 6.39 24.24 0.47
CA ARG A 279 5.56 24.56 1.65
C ARG A 279 5.71 26.02 2.08
N GLN A 280 6.92 26.56 2.09
CA GLN A 280 7.14 27.99 2.42
C GLN A 280 6.42 28.90 1.44
N ALA A 281 6.56 28.66 0.14
CA ALA A 281 5.87 29.45 -0.89
C ALA A 281 4.33 29.38 -0.75
N ALA A 282 3.76 28.22 -0.39
CA ALA A 282 2.33 28.08 -0.16
C ALA A 282 1.85 28.90 1.07
N VAL A 283 2.64 28.92 2.15
CA VAL A 283 2.32 29.73 3.34
C VAL A 283 2.36 31.22 3.02
N GLU A 284 3.36 31.69 2.27
CA GLU A 284 3.48 33.09 1.84
C GLU A 284 2.33 33.51 0.94
N ALA A 285 1.89 32.63 0.01
CA ALA A 285 0.77 32.89 -0.88
C ALA A 285 -0.59 32.99 -0.15
N THR A 286 -0.73 32.31 1.01
CA THR A 286 -1.96 32.39 1.82
C THR A 286 -1.97 33.55 2.81
N ALA A 287 -0.81 34.17 3.08
CA ALA A 287 -0.66 35.31 3.98
C ALA A 287 -0.79 36.68 3.25
N SER A 288 -0.79 36.67 1.91
CA SER A 288 -0.95 37.83 1.04
C SER A 288 -2.38 37.97 0.49
#